data_633d3953b7185bd19392bde48ba59fcb
#
_entry.id   633d3953b7185bd19392bde48ba59fcb
#
_cell.length_a   1.000
_cell.length_b   1.000
_cell.length_c   1.000
_cell.angle_alpha   90.00
_cell.angle_beta   90.00
_cell.angle_gamma   90.00
#
_symmetry.space_group_name_H-M   'P 1'
#
loop_
_entity.id
_entity.type
_entity.pdbx_description
1 polymer ?
#
loop_
_entity_poly.entity_id
_entity_poly.type
_entity_poly.pdbx_seq_one_letter_code
_entity_poly.pdbx_strand_id
1 'polypeptide(L)'
;QKWLQDENRVYPVVIDPSAETSKTNRAIDDTFVREKSPDSAVVASYGSFTVGHNREYGKCRSFLKFTSLPAMEPGAVIYDAKIYVWQYRYSSDSNQPFFITAHKVTGGWNPGSTTWNNQPAYQSNVLDYCSVKQVQSGNTITVTPCGFNVTKLVREWYNTGVNHGIVIT
;
A
#
# COMPACT_ATOMS: atom_id res chain seq x y z
N GLN A 1 16.54 1.32 -28.34
CA GLN A 1 16.28 0.07 -29.14
C GLN A 1 17.55 -0.68 -29.53
N LYS A 2 18.70 -0.04 -29.81
CA LYS A 2 19.97 -0.73 -30.15
C LYS A 2 20.47 -1.63 -29.01
N TRP A 3 20.30 -1.23 -27.75
CA TRP A 3 20.72 -2.03 -26.59
C TRP A 3 19.93 -3.34 -26.48
N LEU A 4 18.68 -3.38 -26.90
CA LEU A 4 17.86 -4.59 -26.90
C LEU A 4 18.30 -5.64 -27.93
N GLN A 5 19.15 -5.30 -28.87
CA GLN A 5 19.63 -6.15 -29.96
C GLN A 5 21.12 -6.58 -29.83
N ASP A 6 21.77 -6.26 -28.70
CA ASP A 6 23.15 -6.60 -28.43
C ASP A 6 23.28 -8.11 -28.14
N GLU A 7 24.07 -8.82 -28.93
CA GLU A 7 24.29 -10.27 -28.80
C GLU A 7 25.06 -10.65 -27.52
N ASN A 8 25.74 -9.72 -26.87
CA ASN A 8 26.44 -9.95 -25.61
C ASN A 8 25.58 -9.73 -24.37
N ARG A 9 24.29 -9.57 -24.53
CA ARG A 9 23.39 -9.29 -23.44
C ARG A 9 23.23 -10.47 -22.48
N VAL A 10 23.41 -10.20 -21.19
CA VAL A 10 23.17 -11.15 -20.12
C VAL A 10 21.71 -11.02 -19.67
N TYR A 11 20.96 -12.09 -19.75
CA TYR A 11 19.59 -12.19 -19.20
C TYR A 11 19.63 -12.76 -17.79
N PRO A 12 18.69 -12.40 -16.90
CA PRO A 12 17.49 -11.60 -17.15
C PRO A 12 17.74 -10.09 -17.12
N VAL A 13 17.04 -9.37 -17.99
CA VAL A 13 16.95 -7.90 -17.91
C VAL A 13 15.93 -7.57 -16.82
N VAL A 14 16.35 -6.88 -15.78
CA VAL A 14 15.46 -6.36 -14.74
C VAL A 14 14.88 -5.04 -15.22
N ILE A 15 13.57 -5.00 -15.46
CA ILE A 15 12.85 -3.76 -15.68
C ILE A 15 12.21 -3.43 -14.33
N ASP A 16 12.59 -2.30 -13.77
CA ASP A 16 12.01 -1.78 -12.51
C ASP A 16 11.01 -0.65 -12.85
N PRO A 17 9.74 -0.97 -13.11
CA PRO A 17 8.72 0.05 -13.26
C PRO A 17 8.38 0.57 -11.87
N SER A 18 8.71 1.81 -11.57
CA SER A 18 8.23 2.50 -10.39
C SER A 18 6.94 3.25 -10.72
N ALA A 19 5.89 3.03 -9.92
CA ALA A 19 4.70 3.85 -9.92
C ALA A 19 4.71 4.70 -8.65
N GLU A 20 4.78 6.00 -8.81
CA GLU A 20 4.72 6.94 -7.69
C GLU A 20 3.38 7.67 -7.68
N THR A 21 2.84 7.89 -6.47
CA THR A 21 1.70 8.79 -6.31
C THR A 21 2.20 10.20 -6.05
N SER A 22 1.78 11.11 -6.88
CA SER A 22 1.84 12.54 -6.58
C SER A 22 0.42 13.11 -6.47
N LYS A 23 0.27 14.32 -5.93
CA LYS A 23 -1.02 15.02 -5.91
C LYS A 23 -1.63 15.19 -7.31
N THR A 24 -0.83 15.10 -8.36
CA THR A 24 -1.22 15.24 -9.75
C THR A 24 -1.38 13.90 -10.47
N ASN A 25 -0.76 12.83 -9.97
CA ASN A 25 -0.87 11.49 -10.55
C ASN A 25 -1.78 10.62 -9.65
N ARG A 26 -3.02 10.45 -10.06
CA ARG A 26 -4.02 9.64 -9.37
C ARG A 26 -3.89 8.14 -9.70
N ALA A 27 -2.67 7.62 -9.70
CA ALA A 27 -2.42 6.21 -9.97
C ALA A 27 -2.80 5.28 -8.81
N ILE A 28 -3.18 5.83 -7.66
CA ILE A 28 -3.63 5.07 -6.49
C ILE A 28 -4.94 5.66 -5.96
N ASP A 29 -5.91 4.80 -5.78
CA ASP A 29 -7.06 5.04 -4.90
C ASP A 29 -6.65 4.67 -3.49
N ASP A 30 -6.90 5.56 -2.54
CA ASP A 30 -6.67 5.32 -1.12
C ASP A 30 -7.83 5.86 -0.27
N THR A 31 -8.06 5.23 0.85
CA THR A 31 -8.98 5.68 1.89
C THR A 31 -8.66 5.01 3.21
N PHE A 32 -9.20 5.53 4.30
CA PHE A 32 -9.20 4.81 5.57
C PHE A 32 -10.56 4.80 6.22
N VAL A 33 -10.83 3.76 7.00
CA VAL A 33 -12.09 3.58 7.72
C VAL A 33 -11.88 3.67 9.22
N ARG A 34 -12.89 4.16 9.96
CA ARG A 34 -12.83 4.47 11.38
C ARG A 34 -13.93 3.79 12.15
N GLU A 35 -13.59 3.04 13.19
CA GLU A 35 -14.54 2.31 14.00
C GLU A 35 -15.57 3.22 14.72
N LYS A 36 -15.12 4.38 15.22
CA LYS A 36 -15.99 5.34 15.94
C LYS A 36 -16.81 6.25 15.03
N SER A 37 -16.65 6.15 13.72
CA SER A 37 -17.48 6.86 12.74
C SER A 37 -17.85 5.90 11.62
N PRO A 38 -18.64 4.84 11.95
CA PRO A 38 -18.72 3.65 11.11
C PRO A 38 -19.45 3.86 9.78
N ASP A 39 -20.25 4.89 9.66
CA ASP A 39 -21.00 5.23 8.44
C ASP A 39 -20.40 6.41 7.66
N SER A 40 -19.30 6.98 8.17
CA SER A 40 -18.65 8.14 7.52
C SER A 40 -17.52 7.67 6.61
N ALA A 41 -17.65 7.94 5.32
CA ALA A 41 -16.53 7.83 4.39
C ALA A 41 -15.52 8.94 4.63
N VAL A 42 -14.25 8.60 4.52
CA VAL A 42 -13.16 9.57 4.56
C VAL A 42 -12.65 9.78 3.15
N VAL A 43 -12.93 10.95 2.61
CA VAL A 43 -12.33 11.35 1.34
C VAL A 43 -10.87 11.69 1.63
N ALA A 44 -9.95 10.90 1.14
CA ALA A 44 -8.52 11.12 1.27
C ALA A 44 -8.10 12.38 0.49
N SER A 45 -8.27 13.55 1.13
CA SER A 45 -7.94 14.85 0.51
C SER A 45 -6.45 15.20 0.62
N TYR A 46 -5.65 14.43 1.36
CA TYR A 46 -4.34 14.88 1.82
C TYR A 46 -3.18 13.93 1.57
N GLY A 47 -3.39 12.83 0.86
CA GLY A 47 -2.33 11.83 0.60
C GLY A 47 -1.79 11.18 1.89
N SER A 48 -2.59 11.15 2.96
CA SER A 48 -2.26 10.47 4.19
C SER A 48 -3.45 9.65 4.69
N PHE A 49 -3.17 8.52 5.29
CA PHE A 49 -4.16 7.63 5.88
C PHE A 49 -3.74 7.23 7.31
N THR A 50 -4.67 6.64 8.05
CA THR A 50 -4.48 6.27 9.44
C THR A 50 -4.62 4.77 9.62
N VAL A 51 -3.67 4.16 10.33
CA VAL A 51 -3.65 2.73 10.64
C VAL A 51 -3.48 2.54 12.14
N GLY A 52 -4.07 1.47 12.68
CA GLY A 52 -3.96 1.12 14.08
C GLY A 52 -5.11 1.64 14.92
N HIS A 53 -4.86 1.91 16.18
CA HIS A 53 -5.89 2.37 17.12
C HIS A 53 -5.53 3.74 17.68
N ASN A 54 -6.47 4.67 17.66
CA ASN A 54 -6.34 5.92 18.38
C ASN A 54 -7.61 6.27 19.19
N ARG A 55 -7.46 7.22 20.12
CA ARG A 55 -8.56 7.58 21.03
C ARG A 55 -9.72 8.26 20.29
N GLU A 56 -9.43 9.00 19.23
CA GLU A 56 -10.44 9.79 18.50
C GLU A 56 -11.24 8.90 17.56
N TYR A 57 -10.58 8.03 16.78
CA TYR A 57 -11.20 7.27 15.69
C TYR A 57 -11.48 5.79 16.01
N GLY A 58 -10.97 5.28 17.13
CA GLY A 58 -10.99 3.86 17.43
C GLY A 58 -10.00 3.10 16.55
N LYS A 59 -10.35 1.90 16.13
CA LYS A 59 -9.57 1.15 15.14
C LYS A 59 -9.67 1.79 13.77
N CYS A 60 -8.54 1.88 13.09
CA CYS A 60 -8.44 2.40 11.73
C CYS A 60 -7.76 1.37 10.82
N ARG A 61 -8.27 1.25 9.60
CA ARG A 61 -7.70 0.45 8.53
C ARG A 61 -7.59 1.30 7.28
N SER A 62 -6.51 1.13 6.54
CA SER A 62 -6.26 1.89 5.32
C SER A 62 -6.24 1.00 4.11
N PHE A 63 -6.95 1.38 3.07
CA PHE A 63 -7.07 0.67 1.81
C PHE A 63 -6.29 1.41 0.73
N LEU A 64 -5.55 0.65 -0.09
CA LEU A 64 -4.81 1.17 -1.24
C LEU A 64 -5.04 0.27 -2.45
N LYS A 65 -5.29 0.88 -3.60
CA LYS A 65 -5.45 0.17 -4.86
C LYS A 65 -4.82 0.98 -5.98
N PHE A 66 -3.99 0.35 -6.81
CA PHE A 66 -3.50 0.97 -8.03
C PHE A 66 -4.63 1.05 -9.07
N THR A 67 -4.90 2.23 -9.59
CA THR A 67 -5.97 2.44 -10.59
C THR A 67 -5.59 1.88 -11.96
N SER A 68 -4.28 1.80 -12.22
CA SER A 68 -3.71 1.14 -13.40
C SER A 68 -2.37 0.51 -13.04
N LEU A 69 -2.07 -0.61 -13.66
CA LEU A 69 -0.75 -1.24 -13.61
C LEU A 69 -0.01 -0.96 -14.93
N PRO A 70 1.33 -0.82 -14.89
CA PRO A 70 2.12 -0.67 -16.12
C PRO A 70 1.89 -1.84 -17.07
N ALA A 71 1.88 -1.58 -18.38
CA ALA A 71 1.85 -2.65 -19.36
C ALA A 71 3.13 -3.48 -19.27
N MET A 72 3.00 -4.80 -19.35
CA MET A 72 4.13 -5.71 -19.37
C MET A 72 4.42 -6.20 -20.78
N GLU A 73 5.69 -6.25 -21.14
CA GLU A 73 6.13 -6.85 -22.39
C GLU A 73 5.85 -8.37 -22.39
N PRO A 74 5.55 -8.97 -23.54
CA PRO A 74 5.37 -10.42 -23.65
C PRO A 74 6.59 -11.18 -23.11
N GLY A 75 6.35 -12.13 -22.21
CA GLY A 75 7.40 -12.93 -21.58
C GLY A 75 8.10 -12.28 -20.39
N ALA A 76 7.73 -11.06 -20.00
CA ALA A 76 8.25 -10.43 -18.79
C ALA A 76 7.80 -11.18 -17.52
N VAL A 77 8.70 -11.25 -16.55
CA VAL A 77 8.46 -11.92 -15.26
C VAL A 77 8.65 -10.92 -14.12
N ILE A 78 7.70 -10.87 -13.21
CA ILE A 78 7.80 -10.07 -12.01
C ILE A 78 8.60 -10.84 -10.97
N TYR A 79 9.80 -10.41 -10.67
CA TYR A 79 10.65 -11.03 -9.65
C TYR A 79 10.41 -10.49 -8.26
N ASP A 80 10.20 -9.19 -8.13
CA ASP A 80 9.95 -8.50 -6.87
C ASP A 80 8.96 -7.35 -7.09
N ALA A 81 8.04 -7.17 -6.15
CA ALA A 81 7.13 -6.04 -6.11
C ALA A 81 6.89 -5.64 -4.66
N LYS A 82 7.08 -4.36 -4.36
CA LYS A 82 6.91 -3.81 -3.02
C LYS A 82 6.06 -2.55 -3.05
N ILE A 83 5.25 -2.39 -2.03
CA ILE A 83 4.52 -1.15 -1.75
C ILE A 83 5.21 -0.49 -0.57
N TYR A 84 5.64 0.76 -0.77
CA TYR A 84 6.25 1.55 0.29
C TYR A 84 5.25 2.60 0.79
N VAL A 85 5.15 2.72 2.11
CA VAL A 85 4.42 3.78 2.79
C VAL A 85 5.34 4.49 3.77
N TRP A 86 5.20 5.81 3.87
CA TRP A 86 6.01 6.62 4.76
C TRP A 86 5.18 7.07 5.95
N GLN A 87 5.72 6.89 7.12
CA GLN A 87 5.12 7.39 8.34
C GLN A 87 5.18 8.92 8.36
N TYR A 88 4.03 9.57 8.44
CA TYR A 88 3.95 11.02 8.58
C TYR A 88 3.89 11.47 10.05
N ARG A 89 3.12 10.74 10.85
CA ARG A 89 2.98 10.97 12.29
C ARG A 89 2.92 9.64 13.02
N TYR A 90 3.46 9.63 14.21
CA TYR A 90 3.39 8.54 15.14
C TYR A 90 2.78 9.07 16.44
N SER A 91 1.79 8.38 16.95
CA SER A 91 1.19 8.69 18.24
C SER A 91 1.17 7.41 19.04
N SER A 92 2.14 7.24 19.91
CA SER A 92 2.16 6.17 20.89
C SER A 92 2.76 6.70 22.18
N ASP A 93 2.11 6.36 23.29
CA ASP A 93 2.62 6.62 24.62
C ASP A 93 3.75 5.62 25.01
N SER A 94 4.10 4.72 24.10
CA SER A 94 5.08 3.68 24.27
C SER A 94 6.25 3.84 23.31
N ASN A 95 7.47 3.73 23.83
CA ASN A 95 8.70 3.68 23.02
C ASN A 95 8.90 2.33 22.30
N GLN A 96 7.94 1.42 22.42
CA GLN A 96 7.98 0.12 21.76
C GLN A 96 7.52 0.22 20.31
N PRO A 97 8.18 -0.48 19.39
CA PRO A 97 7.70 -0.57 18.02
C PRO A 97 6.36 -1.30 17.99
N PHE A 98 5.49 -0.93 17.07
CA PHE A 98 4.31 -1.72 16.75
C PHE A 98 4.39 -2.22 15.31
N PHE A 99 3.65 -3.27 15.03
CA PHE A 99 3.63 -3.89 13.71
C PHE A 99 2.34 -3.50 12.99
N ILE A 100 2.49 -3.14 11.72
CA ILE A 100 1.38 -3.01 10.80
C ILE A 100 1.45 -4.13 9.78
N THR A 101 0.30 -4.64 9.35
CA THR A 101 0.20 -5.78 8.45
C THR A 101 -0.53 -5.41 7.19
N ALA A 102 -0.10 -5.95 6.05
CA ALA A 102 -0.77 -5.82 4.78
C ALA A 102 -1.53 -7.10 4.44
N HIS A 103 -2.77 -6.97 3.97
CA HIS A 103 -3.63 -8.08 3.57
C HIS A 103 -4.22 -7.84 2.18
N LYS A 104 -4.52 -8.93 1.46
CA LYS A 104 -5.19 -8.88 0.17
C LYS A 104 -6.66 -8.51 0.35
N VAL A 105 -7.12 -7.48 -0.35
CA VAL A 105 -8.54 -7.13 -0.47
C VAL A 105 -9.19 -8.02 -1.52
N THR A 106 -10.39 -8.54 -1.22
CA THR A 106 -11.08 -9.51 -2.08
C THR A 106 -12.35 -8.97 -2.72
N GLY A 107 -12.80 -7.79 -2.35
CA GLY A 107 -13.98 -7.12 -2.91
C GLY A 107 -13.68 -5.73 -3.46
N GLY A 108 -14.46 -5.31 -4.45
CA GLY A 108 -14.36 -3.94 -4.99
C GLY A 108 -14.75 -2.90 -3.95
N TRP A 109 -14.14 -1.71 -4.05
CA TRP A 109 -14.42 -0.58 -3.17
C TRP A 109 -14.16 0.75 -3.87
N ASN A 110 -14.69 1.83 -3.30
CA ASN A 110 -14.55 3.18 -3.82
C ASN A 110 -14.14 4.13 -2.68
N PRO A 111 -13.08 4.94 -2.85
CA PRO A 111 -12.59 5.85 -1.81
C PRO A 111 -13.66 6.79 -1.24
N GLY A 112 -14.54 7.30 -2.10
CA GLY A 112 -15.58 8.28 -1.72
C GLY A 112 -16.76 7.70 -0.96
N SER A 113 -16.91 6.38 -0.88
CA SER A 113 -18.07 5.73 -0.24
C SER A 113 -17.74 4.59 0.72
N THR A 114 -16.47 4.22 0.82
CA THR A 114 -16.04 3.15 1.74
C THR A 114 -16.02 3.65 3.18
N THR A 115 -16.73 2.93 4.04
CA THR A 115 -16.89 3.23 5.46
C THR A 115 -16.50 2.01 6.30
N TRP A 116 -16.46 2.13 7.61
CA TRP A 116 -16.21 0.98 8.49
C TRP A 116 -17.26 -0.14 8.32
N ASN A 117 -18.54 0.23 8.15
CA ASN A 117 -19.62 -0.73 8.04
C ASN A 117 -19.71 -1.43 6.67
N ASN A 118 -19.26 -0.76 5.59
CA ASN A 118 -19.31 -1.32 4.24
C ASN A 118 -17.93 -1.62 3.63
N GLN A 119 -16.86 -1.61 4.47
CA GLN A 119 -15.53 -1.92 4.00
C GLN A 119 -15.47 -3.29 3.29
N PRO A 120 -14.66 -3.42 2.24
CA PRO A 120 -14.56 -4.67 1.51
C PRO A 120 -13.96 -5.78 2.38
N ALA A 121 -14.34 -7.02 2.08
CA ALA A 121 -13.71 -8.19 2.68
C ALA A 121 -12.23 -8.28 2.25
N TYR A 122 -11.41 -8.83 3.14
CA TYR A 122 -10.01 -9.09 2.89
C TYR A 122 -9.59 -10.44 3.50
N GLN A 123 -8.50 -10.99 2.99
CA GLN A 123 -7.98 -12.26 3.50
C GLN A 123 -7.32 -12.05 4.88
N SER A 124 -7.55 -13.00 5.79
CA SER A 124 -6.88 -13.01 7.11
C SER A 124 -5.38 -13.28 7.01
N ASN A 125 -4.95 -13.97 5.95
CA ASN A 125 -3.53 -14.23 5.73
C ASN A 125 -2.78 -12.92 5.48
N VAL A 126 -1.72 -12.72 6.26
CA VAL A 126 -0.81 -11.58 6.13
C VAL A 126 0.03 -11.75 4.87
N LEU A 127 0.03 -10.75 3.99
CA LEU A 127 0.96 -10.70 2.85
C LEU A 127 2.37 -10.40 3.34
N ASP A 128 2.49 -9.38 4.17
CA ASP A 128 3.73 -8.96 4.79
C ASP A 128 3.45 -8.05 5.99
N TYR A 129 4.44 -7.78 6.80
CA TYR A 129 4.34 -6.88 7.95
C TYR A 129 5.53 -5.93 8.02
N CYS A 130 5.32 -4.81 8.69
CA CYS A 130 6.37 -3.83 8.91
C CYS A 130 6.36 -3.35 10.36
N SER A 131 7.54 -3.22 10.94
CA SER A 131 7.72 -2.63 12.25
C SER A 131 7.81 -1.11 12.13
N VAL A 132 6.93 -0.42 12.82
CA VAL A 132 6.89 1.04 12.86
C VAL A 132 7.41 1.51 14.23
N LYS A 133 8.43 2.34 14.20
CA LYS A 133 9.00 2.97 15.39
C LYS A 133 9.38 4.41 15.08
N GLN A 134 8.95 5.33 15.92
CA GLN A 134 9.45 6.68 15.85
C GLN A 134 10.82 6.76 16.55
N VAL A 135 11.80 7.27 15.86
CA VAL A 135 13.08 7.65 16.47
C VAL A 135 13.14 9.18 16.51
N GLN A 136 13.06 9.73 17.71
CA GLN A 136 13.21 11.17 17.94
C GLN A 136 14.58 11.43 18.56
N SER A 137 15.34 12.32 17.92
CA SER A 137 16.60 12.84 18.46
C SER A 137 16.54 14.37 18.43
N GLY A 138 16.35 14.96 19.59
CA GLY A 138 16.10 16.40 19.71
C GLY A 138 14.82 16.79 18.94
N ASN A 139 14.92 17.74 18.02
CA ASN A 139 13.80 18.18 17.17
C ASN A 139 13.68 17.40 15.84
N THR A 140 14.54 16.41 15.62
CA THR A 140 14.53 15.62 14.39
C THR A 140 13.75 14.34 14.59
N ILE A 141 12.76 14.10 13.73
CA ILE A 141 12.01 12.85 13.64
C ILE A 141 12.53 12.08 12.44
N THR A 142 13.09 10.91 12.68
CA THR A 142 13.49 10.00 11.61
C THR A 142 12.36 9.04 11.34
N VAL A 143 11.89 9.01 10.10
CA VAL A 143 10.88 8.07 9.61
C VAL A 143 11.53 7.06 8.68
N THR A 144 11.25 5.79 8.91
CA THR A 144 11.68 4.71 8.03
C THR A 144 10.52 4.31 7.14
N PRO A 145 10.72 4.19 5.82
CA PRO A 145 9.67 3.69 4.96
C PRO A 145 9.31 2.24 5.34
N CYS A 146 8.04 1.95 5.30
CA CYS A 146 7.47 0.64 5.52
C CYS A 146 7.25 -0.02 4.18
N GLY A 147 8.00 -1.07 3.85
CA GLY A 147 7.90 -1.79 2.59
C GLY A 147 7.19 -3.13 2.77
N PHE A 148 6.11 -3.36 2.02
CA PHE A 148 5.39 -4.62 2.00
C PHE A 148 5.70 -5.38 0.71
N ASN A 149 6.17 -6.62 0.82
CA ASN A 149 6.34 -7.50 -0.32
C ASN A 149 4.98 -8.00 -0.81
N VAL A 150 4.62 -7.59 -2.01
CA VAL A 150 3.35 -7.93 -2.65
C VAL A 150 3.56 -8.70 -3.97
N THR A 151 4.72 -9.26 -4.18
CA THR A 151 5.12 -9.91 -5.44
C THR A 151 4.10 -10.94 -5.92
N LYS A 152 3.66 -11.84 -5.03
CA LYS A 152 2.66 -12.86 -5.38
C LYS A 152 1.32 -12.24 -5.77
N LEU A 153 0.91 -11.20 -5.05
CA LEU A 153 -0.35 -10.49 -5.29
C LEU A 153 -0.31 -9.72 -6.62
N VAL A 154 0.80 -9.05 -6.93
CA VAL A 154 0.97 -8.33 -8.20
C VAL A 154 0.97 -9.30 -9.38
N ARG A 155 1.62 -10.45 -9.27
CA ARG A 155 1.53 -11.52 -10.29
C ARG A 155 0.08 -11.98 -10.50
N GLU A 156 -0.67 -12.13 -9.42
CA GLU A 156 -2.09 -12.49 -9.50
C GLU A 156 -2.90 -11.42 -10.23
N TRP A 157 -2.68 -10.14 -9.94
CA TRP A 157 -3.36 -9.03 -10.63
C TRP A 157 -3.13 -9.05 -12.14
N TYR A 158 -1.89 -9.29 -12.57
CA TYR A 158 -1.57 -9.41 -14.00
C TYR A 158 -2.20 -10.65 -14.64
N ASN A 159 -2.24 -11.77 -13.93
CA ASN A 159 -2.79 -13.02 -14.46
C ASN A 159 -4.33 -12.99 -14.55
N THR A 160 -4.99 -12.32 -13.61
CA THR A 160 -6.45 -12.33 -13.51
C THR A 160 -7.11 -11.07 -14.07
N GLY A 161 -6.37 -9.99 -14.21
CA GLY A 161 -6.89 -8.66 -14.50
C GLY A 161 -7.68 -8.03 -13.34
N VAL A 162 -7.72 -8.69 -12.15
CA VAL A 162 -8.49 -8.23 -10.99
C VAL A 162 -7.56 -7.66 -9.94
N ASN A 163 -7.69 -6.36 -9.68
CA ASN A 163 -6.95 -5.64 -8.66
C ASN A 163 -7.90 -4.92 -7.70
N HIS A 164 -8.06 -5.47 -6.51
CA HIS A 164 -8.79 -4.84 -5.41
C HIS A 164 -7.87 -4.17 -4.39
N GLY A 165 -6.55 -4.25 -4.60
CA GLY A 165 -5.57 -3.63 -3.73
C GLY A 165 -5.26 -4.40 -2.45
N ILE A 166 -4.77 -3.65 -1.47
CA ILE A 166 -4.43 -4.14 -0.13
C ILE A 166 -5.14 -3.32 0.94
N VAL A 167 -5.27 -3.92 2.11
CA VAL A 167 -5.60 -3.21 3.34
C VAL A 167 -4.43 -3.31 4.31
N ILE A 168 -4.13 -2.20 4.98
CA ILE A 168 -3.13 -2.10 6.05
C ILE A 168 -3.89 -1.99 7.38
N THR A 169 -3.52 -2.85 8.34
CA THR A 169 -4.18 -2.95 9.66
C THR A 169 -3.20 -2.87 10.81
#